data_060c7cb28d302b7e1455bb397eeaf8cc
#
_entry.id   060c7cb28d302b7e1455bb397eeaf8cc
#
_cell.length_a   1.000
_cell.length_b   1.000
_cell.length_c   1.000
_cell.angle_alpha   90.00
_cell.angle_beta   90.00
_cell.angle_gamma   90.00
#
_symmetry.space_group_name_H-M   'P 1'
#
loop_
_entity.id
_entity.type
_entity.pdbx_description
1 polymer ?
#
loop_
_entity_poly.entity_id
_entity_poly.type
_entity_poly.pdbx_seq_one_letter_code
_entity_poly.pdbx_strand_id
1 'polypeptide(L)'
;MVLYNLTIIIEEAINEEWQSWIKSVFIPKISETNLFISHRLLKVLNSPNEGITYCLQFVAENVGKYDTFAAEHAPAIMEIHTQKFRNQCVSFSSLMEYME
;
A
#
# COMPACT_ATOMS: atom_id res chain seq x y z
N MET A 1 0.23 -5.03 18.03
CA MET A 1 0.59 -4.93 16.60
C MET A 1 -0.61 -4.49 15.79
N VAL A 2 -0.34 -3.68 14.78
CA VAL A 2 -1.37 -3.23 13.84
C VAL A 2 -0.93 -3.53 12.41
N LEU A 3 -1.91 -3.71 11.53
CA LEU A 3 -1.71 -3.95 10.10
C LEU A 3 -2.29 -2.78 9.32
N TYR A 4 -1.43 -2.09 8.59
CA TYR A 4 -1.85 -1.07 7.64
C TYR A 4 -2.07 -1.75 6.30
N ASN A 5 -3.31 -1.76 5.83
CA ASN A 5 -3.68 -2.37 4.56
C ASN A 5 -4.04 -1.31 3.54
N LEU A 6 -3.38 -1.33 2.41
CA LEU A 6 -3.66 -0.45 1.29
C LEU A 6 -4.21 -1.31 0.15
N THR A 7 -5.50 -1.12 -0.17
CA THR A 7 -6.14 -1.82 -1.28
C THR A 7 -6.07 -0.92 -2.50
N ILE A 8 -5.52 -1.43 -3.60
CA ILE A 8 -5.32 -0.67 -4.83
C ILE A 8 -5.92 -1.45 -5.99
N ILE A 9 -6.83 -0.81 -6.72
CA ILE A 9 -7.45 -1.39 -7.91
C ILE A 9 -6.88 -0.64 -9.10
N ILE A 10 -6.24 -1.36 -10.01
CA ILE A 10 -5.56 -0.78 -11.17
C ILE A 10 -6.18 -1.25 -12.47
N GLU A 11 -6.01 -0.48 -13.54
CA GLU A 11 -6.35 -0.91 -14.89
C GLU A 11 -5.38 -2.02 -15.32
N GLU A 12 -5.89 -3.02 -16.03
CA GLU A 12 -5.07 -4.14 -16.51
C GLU A 12 -3.90 -3.68 -17.35
N ALA A 13 -4.08 -2.65 -18.16
CA ALA A 13 -3.04 -2.15 -19.06
C ALA A 13 -1.76 -1.72 -18.37
N ILE A 14 -1.83 -1.28 -17.11
CA ILE A 14 -0.65 -0.82 -16.37
C ILE A 14 -0.09 -1.88 -15.41
N ASN A 15 -0.64 -3.08 -15.42
CA ASN A 15 -0.33 -4.08 -14.40
C ASN A 15 1.17 -4.38 -14.26
N GLU A 16 1.87 -4.63 -15.34
CA GLU A 16 3.30 -4.96 -15.28
C GLU A 16 4.14 -3.77 -14.80
N GLU A 17 3.89 -2.59 -15.32
CA GLU A 17 4.57 -1.36 -14.92
C GLU A 17 4.30 -1.06 -13.45
N TRP A 18 3.05 -1.19 -13.02
CA TRP A 18 2.65 -0.93 -11.64
C TRP A 18 3.35 -1.88 -10.67
N GLN A 19 3.34 -3.18 -10.96
CA GLN A 19 4.00 -4.18 -10.10
C GLN A 19 5.50 -3.90 -9.96
N SER A 20 6.15 -3.61 -11.07
CA SER A 20 7.59 -3.32 -11.07
C SER A 20 7.89 -2.09 -10.22
N TRP A 21 7.11 -1.04 -10.39
CA TRP A 21 7.30 0.21 -9.65
C TRP A 21 6.99 0.06 -8.17
N ILE A 22 5.92 -0.65 -7.83
CA ILE A 22 5.57 -0.91 -6.43
C ILE A 22 6.73 -1.62 -5.71
N LYS A 23 7.29 -2.64 -6.33
CA LYS A 23 8.36 -3.44 -5.73
C LYS A 23 9.69 -2.69 -5.65
N SER A 24 10.01 -1.87 -6.65
CA SER A 24 11.31 -1.21 -6.73
C SER A 24 11.35 0.18 -6.12
N VAL A 25 10.22 0.86 -6.00
CA VAL A 25 10.16 2.25 -5.53
C VAL A 25 9.26 2.42 -4.32
N PHE A 26 7.99 2.02 -4.44
CA PHE A 26 6.98 2.35 -3.43
C PHE A 26 7.21 1.61 -2.11
N ILE A 27 7.34 0.29 -2.17
CA ILE A 27 7.60 -0.52 -0.97
C ILE A 27 8.91 -0.09 -0.28
N PRO A 28 10.03 0.09 -1.00
CA PRO A 28 11.25 0.58 -0.36
C PRO A 28 11.09 1.94 0.32
N LYS A 29 10.36 2.88 -0.28
CA LYS A 29 10.12 4.19 0.35
C LYS A 29 9.40 4.06 1.69
N ILE A 30 8.42 3.18 1.77
CA ILE A 30 7.70 2.93 3.01
C ILE A 30 8.59 2.21 4.02
N SER A 31 9.32 1.20 3.57
CA SER A 31 10.20 0.40 4.45
C SER A 31 11.34 1.24 5.02
N GLU A 32 11.86 2.20 4.27
CA GLU A 32 12.96 3.09 4.71
C GLU A 32 12.57 3.99 5.88
N THR A 33 11.29 4.17 6.15
CA THR A 33 10.84 4.94 7.33
C THR A 33 11.20 4.25 8.64
N ASN A 34 11.47 2.93 8.61
CA ASN A 34 11.76 2.09 9.77
C ASN A 34 10.62 2.03 10.79
N LEU A 35 9.40 2.31 10.34
CA LEU A 35 8.21 2.28 11.19
C LEU A 35 7.43 0.98 11.10
N PHE A 36 7.77 0.14 10.11
CA PHE A 36 7.13 -1.16 9.89
C PHE A 36 8.15 -2.29 9.99
N ILE A 37 7.72 -3.42 10.56
CA ILE A 37 8.58 -4.58 10.77
C ILE A 37 8.53 -5.60 9.62
N SER A 38 7.46 -5.57 8.82
CA SER A 38 7.32 -6.47 7.68
C SER A 38 6.27 -5.94 6.70
N HIS A 39 6.27 -6.50 5.51
CA HIS A 39 5.26 -6.18 4.50
C HIS A 39 4.96 -7.38 3.64
N ARG A 40 3.83 -7.32 2.91
CA ARG A 40 3.50 -8.30 1.88
C ARG A 40 2.61 -7.64 0.82
N LEU A 41 2.71 -8.16 -0.39
CA LEU A 41 1.87 -7.75 -1.51
C LEU A 41 1.04 -8.95 -1.94
N LEU A 42 -0.28 -8.80 -1.95
CA LEU A 42 -1.21 -9.88 -2.30
C LEU A 42 -2.10 -9.43 -3.45
N LYS A 43 -2.45 -10.36 -4.31
CA LYS A 43 -3.42 -10.13 -5.37
C LYS A 43 -4.74 -10.75 -4.93
N VAL A 44 -5.83 -9.99 -5.03
CA VAL A 44 -7.16 -10.51 -4.71
C VAL A 44 -7.63 -11.37 -5.87
N LEU A 45 -7.99 -12.62 -5.58
CA LEU A 45 -8.55 -13.55 -6.56
C LEU A 45 -10.05 -13.44 -6.56
N ASN A 46 -10.68 -13.60 -7.74
CA ASN A 46 -12.13 -13.54 -7.89
C ASN A 46 -12.73 -12.20 -7.43
N SER A 47 -12.00 -11.10 -7.64
CA SER A 47 -12.48 -9.77 -7.32
C SER A 47 -13.70 -9.42 -8.17
N PRO A 48 -14.77 -8.83 -7.59
CA PRO A 48 -15.92 -8.39 -8.37
C PRO A 48 -15.64 -7.09 -9.14
N ASN A 49 -14.53 -6.43 -8.88
CA ASN A 49 -14.18 -5.17 -9.51
C ASN A 49 -13.61 -5.39 -10.91
N GLU A 50 -13.81 -4.42 -11.79
CA GLU A 50 -13.07 -4.36 -13.04
C GLU A 50 -11.61 -4.02 -12.73
N GLY A 51 -10.69 -4.51 -13.56
CA GLY A 51 -9.27 -4.32 -13.32
C GLY A 51 -8.71 -5.37 -12.36
N ILE A 52 -7.58 -5.04 -11.76
CA ILE A 52 -6.86 -5.95 -10.88
C ILE A 52 -6.75 -5.31 -9.50
N THR A 53 -7.10 -6.07 -8.46
CA THR A 53 -7.07 -5.59 -7.08
C THR A 53 -5.89 -6.19 -6.34
N TYR A 54 -5.09 -5.33 -5.72
CA TYR A 54 -3.97 -5.72 -4.88
C TYR A 54 -4.17 -5.21 -3.45
N CYS A 55 -3.64 -5.96 -2.50
CA CYS A 55 -3.54 -5.51 -1.11
C CYS A 55 -2.07 -5.43 -0.74
N LEU A 56 -1.62 -4.24 -0.38
CA LEU A 56 -0.28 -4.01 0.11
C LEU A 56 -0.37 -3.80 1.62
N GLN A 57 0.30 -4.66 2.38
CA GLN A 57 0.13 -4.71 3.83
C GLN A 57 1.45 -4.50 4.54
N PHE A 58 1.42 -3.65 5.58
CA PHE A 58 2.58 -3.35 6.41
C PHE A 58 2.21 -3.56 7.87
N VAL A 59 3.09 -4.23 8.60
CA VAL A 59 2.89 -4.51 10.04
C VAL A 59 3.72 -3.52 10.86
N ALA A 60 3.07 -2.81 11.78
CA ALA A 60 3.72 -1.96 12.75
C ALA A 60 3.60 -2.56 14.15
N GLU A 61 4.61 -2.34 15.00
CA GLU A 61 4.61 -2.86 16.37
C GLU A 61 3.45 -2.31 17.21
N ASN A 62 3.07 -1.07 16.95
CA ASN A 62 2.00 -0.40 17.70
C ASN A 62 1.38 0.71 16.85
N VAL A 63 0.25 1.23 17.31
CA VAL A 63 -0.48 2.28 16.60
C VAL A 63 0.30 3.60 16.54
N GLY A 64 1.14 3.88 17.53
CA GLY A 64 1.96 5.10 17.55
C GLY A 64 2.92 5.16 16.37
N LYS A 65 3.51 4.03 16.01
CA LYS A 65 4.39 3.94 14.83
C LYS A 65 3.62 4.22 13.54
N TYR A 66 2.42 3.66 13.43
CA TYR A 66 1.56 3.95 12.28
C TYR A 66 1.16 5.44 12.24
N ASP A 67 0.81 6.02 13.39
CA ASP A 67 0.41 7.44 13.45
C ASP A 67 1.54 8.34 12.97
N THR A 68 2.78 8.03 13.35
CA THR A 68 3.96 8.76 12.87
C THR A 68 4.09 8.64 11.35
N PHE A 69 3.93 7.44 10.81
CA PHE A 69 3.94 7.23 9.36
C PHE A 69 2.85 8.05 8.67
N ALA A 70 1.63 7.97 9.17
CA ALA A 70 0.48 8.64 8.57
C ALA A 70 0.64 10.17 8.56
N ALA A 71 1.23 10.73 9.61
CA ALA A 71 1.41 12.18 9.74
C ALA A 71 2.63 12.70 8.97
N GLU A 72 3.74 11.97 9.01
CA GLU A 72 5.04 12.49 8.55
C GLU A 72 5.46 11.96 7.18
N HIS A 73 5.00 10.80 6.76
CA HIS A 73 5.49 10.14 5.55
C HIS A 73 4.41 9.86 4.50
N ALA A 74 3.24 9.41 4.92
CA ALA A 74 2.21 8.95 4.00
C ALA A 74 1.78 9.99 2.96
N PRO A 75 1.55 11.27 3.31
CA PRO A 75 1.10 12.24 2.31
C PRO A 75 2.04 12.37 1.12
N ALA A 76 3.34 12.46 1.36
CA ALA A 76 4.33 12.60 0.29
C ALA A 76 4.46 11.32 -0.52
N ILE A 77 4.48 10.16 0.15
CA ILE A 77 4.62 8.86 -0.51
C ILE A 77 3.39 8.55 -1.37
N MET A 78 2.19 8.78 -0.83
CA MET A 78 0.95 8.55 -1.58
C MET A 78 0.83 9.49 -2.78
N GLU A 79 1.32 10.72 -2.65
CA GLU A 79 1.32 11.68 -3.76
C GLU A 79 2.17 11.19 -4.92
N ILE A 80 3.30 10.57 -4.66
CA ILE A 80 4.15 10.00 -5.71
C ILE A 80 3.39 8.93 -6.50
N HIS A 81 2.66 8.06 -5.80
CA HIS A 81 1.83 7.04 -6.44
C HIS A 81 0.72 7.68 -7.27
N THR A 82 0.02 8.65 -6.71
CA THR A 82 -1.08 9.34 -7.37
C THR A 82 -0.62 10.03 -8.65
N GLN A 83 0.53 10.70 -8.61
CA GLN A 83 1.07 11.42 -9.77
C GLN A 83 1.48 10.44 -10.89
N LYS A 84 2.12 9.34 -10.51
CA LYS A 84 2.60 8.38 -11.51
C LYS A 84 1.47 7.65 -12.24
N PHE A 85 0.42 7.28 -11.52
CA PHE A 85 -0.68 6.48 -12.08
C PHE A 85 -2.02 7.22 -12.06
N ARG A 86 -1.96 8.53 -12.32
CA ARG A 86 -3.14 9.40 -12.30
C ARG A 86 -4.26 8.86 -13.19
N ASN A 87 -5.46 8.77 -12.63
CA ASN A 87 -6.67 8.29 -13.32
C ASN A 87 -6.62 6.82 -13.77
N GLN A 88 -5.63 6.05 -13.31
CA GLN A 88 -5.47 4.65 -13.70
C GLN A 88 -5.65 3.68 -12.53
N CYS A 89 -5.90 4.21 -11.36
CA CYS A 89 -6.14 3.39 -10.17
C CYS A 89 -7.03 4.10 -9.18
N VAL A 90 -7.62 3.32 -8.29
CA VAL A 90 -8.29 3.82 -7.09
C VAL A 90 -7.71 3.08 -5.90
N SER A 91 -7.63 3.74 -4.76
CA SER A 91 -7.07 3.13 -3.56
C SER A 91 -7.81 3.58 -2.33
N PHE A 92 -7.80 2.72 -1.33
CA PHE A 92 -8.31 3.03 0.01
C PHE A 92 -7.52 2.21 1.02
N SER A 93 -7.50 2.68 2.25
CA SER A 93 -6.72 2.02 3.30
C SER A 93 -7.60 1.66 4.48
N SER A 94 -7.12 0.69 5.25
CA SER A 94 -7.70 0.34 6.53
C SER A 94 -6.56 0.01 7.50
N LEU A 95 -6.83 0.28 8.77
CA LEU A 95 -5.91 -0.06 9.84
C LEU A 95 -6.59 -1.10 10.72
N MET A 96 -5.92 -2.22 10.93
CA MET A 96 -6.47 -3.34 11.68
C MET A 96 -5.56 -3.70 12.84
N GLU A 97 -6.16 -4.08 13.95
CA GLU A 97 -5.40 -4.52 15.12
C GLU A 97 -5.34 -6.05 15.14
N TYR A 98 -4.15 -6.59 15.42
CA TYR A 98 -4.02 -8.02 15.64
C TYR A 98 -4.68 -8.39 16.98
N MET A 99 -5.61 -9.32 16.91
CA MET A 99 -6.32 -9.81 18.10
C MET A 99 -5.73 -11.14 18.59
N GLU A 100 -4.99 -11.82 17.71
CA GLU A 100 -4.31 -13.07 18.04
C GLU A 100 -2.97 -13.16 17.33
#